data_b47f4bdbe1ef12972e217ec1d0802a95
#
_entry.id   b47f4bdbe1ef12972e217ec1d0802a95
#
_cell.length_a   1.000
_cell.length_b   1.000
_cell.length_c   1.000
_cell.angle_alpha   90.00
_cell.angle_beta   90.00
_cell.angle_gamma   90.00
#
_symmetry.space_group_name_H-M   'P 1'
#
loop_
_entity.id
_entity.type
_entity.pdbx_description
1 polymer ?
#
loop_
_entity_poly.entity_id
_entity_poly.type
_entity_poly.pdbx_seq_one_letter_code
_entity_poly.pdbx_strand_id
1 'polypeptide(L)'
;MNSFLVKEIEQIITAVPNEEITPELSSVIYCLGRDAENEEEYDYAFSKLLELYERDNETVKAQVIYAFSMLAVLKKDIKILDRGIVEPLILSAHSTAVGANKFTIQDAIDDINHSLNWNI
;
A
#
# COMPACT_ATOMS: atom_id res chain seq x y z
N MET A 1 4.08 4.83 -19.59
CA MET A 1 3.46 4.93 -18.26
C MET A 1 3.64 6.34 -17.73
N ASN A 2 2.56 7.13 -17.79
CA ASN A 2 2.67 8.56 -17.50
C ASN A 2 2.49 8.90 -16.02
N SER A 3 1.60 8.18 -15.34
CA SER A 3 1.30 8.46 -13.93
C SER A 3 2.43 8.00 -13.01
N PHE A 4 3.11 6.94 -13.38
CA PHE A 4 4.23 6.41 -12.61
C PHE A 4 5.54 6.72 -13.31
N LEU A 5 6.36 7.51 -12.65
CA LEU A 5 7.72 7.75 -13.07
C LEU A 5 8.58 6.62 -12.51
N VAL A 6 8.49 5.45 -13.14
CA VAL A 6 9.08 4.20 -12.62
C VAL A 6 10.53 4.35 -12.23
N LYS A 7 11.32 5.02 -13.05
CA LYS A 7 12.74 5.23 -12.75
C LYS A 7 12.94 6.01 -11.45
N GLU A 8 12.15 7.06 -11.25
CA GLU A 8 12.23 7.88 -10.03
C GLU A 8 11.74 7.10 -8.81
N ILE A 9 10.67 6.34 -8.96
CA ILE A 9 10.14 5.47 -7.90
C ILE A 9 11.21 4.48 -7.46
N GLU A 10 11.84 3.80 -8.40
CA GLU A 10 12.89 2.83 -8.11
C GLU A 10 14.10 3.45 -7.44
N GLN A 11 14.49 4.66 -7.87
CA GLN A 11 15.60 5.38 -7.27
C GLN A 11 15.32 5.73 -5.80
N ILE A 12 14.12 6.19 -5.50
CA ILE A 12 13.73 6.53 -4.12
C ILE A 12 13.69 5.28 -3.26
N ILE A 13 13.06 4.22 -3.74
CA ILE A 13 12.98 2.96 -3.00
C ILE A 13 14.37 2.42 -2.68
N THR A 14 15.26 2.45 -3.66
CA THR A 14 16.64 1.94 -3.51
C THR A 14 17.45 2.79 -2.54
N ALA A 15 17.21 4.10 -2.52
CA ALA A 15 17.99 5.04 -1.70
C ALA A 15 17.65 4.97 -0.20
N VAL A 16 16.49 4.40 0.17
CA VAL A 16 16.05 4.35 1.58
C VAL A 16 16.37 2.99 2.17
N PRO A 17 17.18 2.92 3.24
CA PRO A 17 17.48 1.66 3.91
C PRO A 17 16.24 0.93 4.42
N ASN A 18 16.33 -0.39 4.55
CA ASN A 18 15.22 -1.27 4.90
C ASN A 18 14.47 -0.88 6.19
N GLU A 19 15.19 -0.39 7.18
CA GLU A 19 14.62 -0.05 8.50
C GLU A 19 14.22 1.43 8.63
N GLU A 20 14.37 2.22 7.57
CA GLU A 20 14.11 3.65 7.62
C GLU A 20 12.88 4.06 6.81
N ILE A 21 12.36 5.23 7.13
CA ILE A 21 11.29 5.87 6.38
C ILE A 21 11.68 7.33 6.12
N THR A 22 11.35 7.83 4.94
CA THR A 22 11.59 9.23 4.57
C THR A 22 10.29 9.81 4.00
N PRO A 23 10.15 11.15 3.97
CA PRO A 23 8.99 11.76 3.31
C PRO A 23 8.85 11.34 1.84
N GLU A 24 9.98 11.18 1.14
CA GLU A 24 10.00 10.77 -0.27
C GLU A 24 9.48 9.35 -0.43
N LEU A 25 9.87 8.43 0.45
CA LEU A 25 9.37 7.06 0.42
C LEU A 25 7.86 7.02 0.70
N SER A 26 7.40 7.80 1.69
CA SER A 26 5.97 7.90 1.99
C SER A 26 5.19 8.41 0.78
N SER A 27 5.71 9.42 0.08
CA SER A 27 5.07 9.93 -1.14
C SER A 27 4.99 8.87 -2.23
N VAL A 28 6.04 8.06 -2.39
CA VAL A 28 6.04 6.95 -3.35
C VAL A 28 4.96 5.93 -3.00
N ILE A 29 4.84 5.57 -1.72
CA ILE A 29 3.83 4.59 -1.28
C ILE A 29 2.42 5.08 -1.62
N TYR A 30 2.11 6.34 -1.31
CA TYR A 30 0.80 6.92 -1.63
C TYR A 30 0.58 7.01 -3.14
N CYS A 31 1.60 7.37 -3.91
CA CYS A 31 1.52 7.42 -5.36
C CYS A 31 1.16 6.04 -5.94
N LEU A 32 1.79 4.98 -5.43
CA LEU A 32 1.50 3.62 -5.86
C LEU A 32 0.03 3.24 -5.63
N GLY A 33 -0.56 3.67 -4.53
CA GLY A 33 -1.97 3.38 -4.24
C GLY A 33 -2.94 4.24 -5.04
N ARG A 34 -2.56 5.44 -5.42
CA ARG A 34 -3.47 6.47 -5.95
C ARG A 34 -3.43 6.62 -7.48
N ASP A 35 -2.27 6.47 -8.11
CA ASP A 35 -2.04 7.02 -9.44
C ASP A 35 -2.09 6.02 -10.60
N ALA A 36 -2.33 4.73 -10.37
CA ALA A 36 -2.45 3.75 -11.44
C ALA A 36 -3.65 4.09 -12.35
N GLU A 37 -3.43 4.08 -13.66
CA GLU A 37 -4.46 4.42 -14.65
C GLU A 37 -4.89 3.23 -15.51
N ASN A 38 -4.15 2.11 -15.45
CA ASN A 38 -4.45 0.91 -16.22
C ASN A 38 -3.94 -0.33 -15.49
N GLU A 39 -4.22 -1.50 -16.04
CA GLU A 39 -3.89 -2.76 -15.39
C GLU A 39 -2.38 -2.96 -15.23
N GLU A 40 -1.58 -2.54 -16.23
CA GLU A 40 -0.13 -2.65 -16.14
C GLU A 40 0.41 -1.83 -14.96
N GLU A 41 -0.07 -0.62 -14.80
CA GLU A 41 0.32 0.25 -13.69
C GLU A 41 -0.18 -0.28 -12.36
N TYR A 42 -1.40 -0.82 -12.33
CA TYR A 42 -1.94 -1.46 -11.12
C TYR A 42 -1.06 -2.63 -10.68
N ASP A 43 -0.70 -3.49 -11.61
CA ASP A 43 0.12 -4.67 -11.31
C ASP A 43 1.51 -4.27 -10.82
N TYR A 44 2.10 -3.24 -11.44
CA TYR A 44 3.37 -2.69 -10.97
C TYR A 44 3.24 -2.14 -9.55
N ALA A 45 2.21 -1.34 -9.30
CA ALA A 45 1.97 -0.75 -7.98
C ALA A 45 1.77 -1.83 -6.91
N PHE A 46 0.94 -2.81 -7.20
CA PHE A 46 0.66 -3.91 -6.27
C PHE A 46 1.93 -4.68 -5.94
N SER A 47 2.72 -5.01 -6.95
CA SER A 47 3.99 -5.72 -6.77
C SER A 47 4.97 -4.93 -5.90
N LYS A 48 5.09 -3.62 -6.14
CA LYS A 48 5.99 -2.76 -5.35
C LYS A 48 5.50 -2.61 -3.91
N LEU A 49 4.20 -2.50 -3.70
CA LEU A 49 3.65 -2.44 -2.35
C LEU A 49 3.94 -3.73 -1.58
N LEU A 50 3.85 -4.89 -2.22
CA LEU A 50 4.20 -6.16 -1.58
C LEU A 50 5.68 -6.21 -1.19
N GLU A 51 6.58 -5.71 -2.05
CA GLU A 51 8.01 -5.62 -1.71
C GLU A 51 8.23 -4.68 -0.52
N LEU A 52 7.61 -3.52 -0.54
CA LEU A 52 7.77 -2.53 0.52
C LEU A 52 7.20 -3.01 1.86
N TYR A 53 6.15 -3.83 1.84
CA TYR A 53 5.60 -4.41 3.06
C TYR A 53 6.64 -5.24 3.82
N GLU A 54 7.59 -5.85 3.12
CA GLU A 54 8.62 -6.69 3.74
C GLU A 54 9.70 -5.87 4.46
N ARG A 55 9.67 -4.55 4.36
CA ARG A 55 10.65 -3.70 5.04
C ARG A 55 10.47 -3.77 6.55
N ASP A 56 11.59 -3.62 7.26
CA ASP A 56 11.65 -3.70 8.72
C ASP A 56 11.35 -2.32 9.33
N ASN A 57 10.13 -1.84 9.08
CA ASN A 57 9.65 -0.55 9.59
C ASN A 57 8.13 -0.58 9.68
N GLU A 58 7.61 -0.47 10.89
CA GLU A 58 6.17 -0.59 11.15
C GLU A 58 5.34 0.53 10.50
N THR A 59 5.90 1.73 10.40
CA THR A 59 5.20 2.84 9.73
C THR A 59 5.12 2.61 8.22
N VAL A 60 6.18 2.08 7.60
CA VAL A 60 6.13 1.70 6.19
C VAL A 60 5.04 0.65 5.96
N LYS A 61 4.97 -0.37 6.81
CA LYS A 61 3.93 -1.39 6.68
C LYS A 61 2.52 -0.79 6.78
N ALA A 62 2.30 0.12 7.73
CA ALA A 62 1.01 0.79 7.88
C ALA A 62 0.64 1.60 6.65
N GLN A 63 1.58 2.33 6.08
CA GLN A 63 1.36 3.11 4.87
C GLN A 63 1.07 2.23 3.66
N VAL A 64 1.76 1.08 3.55
CA VAL A 64 1.48 0.10 2.50
C VAL A 64 0.05 -0.42 2.61
N ILE A 65 -0.40 -0.75 3.83
CA ILE A 65 -1.79 -1.19 4.05
C ILE A 65 -2.77 -0.09 3.60
N TYR A 66 -2.48 1.17 3.94
CA TYR A 66 -3.31 2.28 3.50
C TYR A 66 -3.33 2.41 1.97
N ALA A 67 -2.19 2.20 1.32
CA ALA A 67 -2.12 2.21 -0.14
C ALA A 67 -2.96 1.08 -0.75
N PHE A 68 -2.99 -0.11 -0.14
CA PHE A 68 -3.90 -1.17 -0.55
C PHE A 68 -5.35 -0.72 -0.48
N SER A 69 -5.74 0.03 0.56
CA SER A 69 -7.10 0.55 0.67
C SER A 69 -7.41 1.54 -0.46
N MET A 70 -6.44 2.34 -0.88
CA MET A 70 -6.62 3.23 -2.03
C MET A 70 -6.83 2.45 -3.32
N LEU A 71 -6.07 1.38 -3.55
CA LEU A 71 -6.31 0.51 -4.69
C LEU A 71 -7.73 -0.08 -4.64
N ALA A 72 -8.18 -0.50 -3.46
CA ALA A 72 -9.50 -1.09 -3.28
C ALA A 72 -10.63 -0.10 -3.58
N VAL A 73 -10.48 1.16 -3.15
CA VAL A 73 -11.52 2.17 -3.27
C VAL A 73 -11.45 2.89 -4.62
N LEU A 74 -10.26 3.37 -4.99
CA LEU A 74 -10.08 4.26 -6.14
C LEU A 74 -9.87 3.53 -7.46
N LYS A 75 -9.37 2.30 -7.41
CA LYS A 75 -8.92 1.56 -8.60
C LYS A 75 -9.65 0.25 -8.82
N LYS A 76 -10.78 0.04 -8.15
CA LYS A 76 -11.54 -1.21 -8.31
C LYS A 76 -12.12 -1.39 -9.72
N ASP A 77 -12.25 -0.31 -10.48
CA ASP A 77 -12.68 -0.38 -11.88
C ASP A 77 -11.58 -0.94 -12.79
N ILE A 78 -10.32 -0.87 -12.35
CA ILE A 78 -9.18 -1.43 -13.07
C ILE A 78 -9.03 -2.91 -12.70
N LYS A 79 -8.97 -3.19 -11.39
CA LYS A 79 -8.76 -4.55 -10.89
C LYS A 79 -9.23 -4.63 -9.44
N ILE A 80 -9.78 -5.78 -9.06
CA ILE A 80 -10.21 -6.00 -7.67
C ILE A 80 -9.01 -6.45 -6.84
N LEU A 81 -8.85 -5.84 -5.66
CA LEU A 81 -7.76 -6.15 -4.75
C LEU A 81 -7.79 -7.63 -4.35
N ASP A 82 -6.63 -8.27 -4.42
CA ASP A 82 -6.49 -9.71 -4.12
C ASP A 82 -6.58 -9.98 -2.62
N ARG A 83 -7.76 -10.41 -2.18
CA ARG A 83 -8.04 -10.68 -0.77
C ARG A 83 -7.11 -11.75 -0.19
N GLY A 84 -6.87 -12.81 -0.95
CA GLY A 84 -6.04 -13.94 -0.49
C GLY A 84 -4.62 -13.53 -0.12
N ILE A 85 -4.08 -12.53 -0.82
CA ILE A 85 -2.75 -12.01 -0.55
C ILE A 85 -2.78 -10.92 0.52
N VAL A 86 -3.73 -9.99 0.41
CA VAL A 86 -3.73 -8.75 1.21
C VAL A 86 -4.28 -8.95 2.62
N GLU A 87 -5.35 -9.72 2.78
CA GLU A 87 -5.98 -9.87 4.10
C GLU A 87 -5.01 -10.38 5.18
N PRO A 88 -4.18 -11.43 4.94
CA PRO A 88 -3.22 -11.86 5.96
C PRO A 88 -2.22 -10.78 6.34
N LEU A 89 -1.80 -9.95 5.40
CA LEU A 89 -0.87 -8.85 5.67
C LEU A 89 -1.51 -7.79 6.56
N ILE A 90 -2.77 -7.44 6.26
CA ILE A 90 -3.52 -6.46 7.05
C ILE A 90 -3.68 -6.95 8.49
N LEU A 91 -4.12 -8.20 8.66
CA LEU A 91 -4.36 -8.76 9.98
C LEU A 91 -3.06 -8.86 10.80
N SER A 92 -1.97 -9.25 10.15
CA SER A 92 -0.66 -9.33 10.78
C SER A 92 -0.19 -7.94 11.26
N ALA A 93 -0.26 -6.94 10.39
CA ALA A 93 0.15 -5.58 10.74
C ALA A 93 -0.74 -4.98 11.83
N HIS A 94 -2.06 -5.21 11.75
CA HIS A 94 -3.01 -4.70 12.72
C HIS A 94 -2.76 -5.28 14.12
N SER A 95 -2.39 -6.55 14.20
CA SER A 95 -2.21 -7.25 15.47
C SER A 95 -1.06 -6.69 16.32
N THR A 96 -0.05 -6.11 15.68
CA THR A 96 1.14 -5.58 16.36
C THR A 96 1.20 -4.05 16.38
N ALA A 97 0.37 -3.37 15.58
CA ALA A 97 0.42 -1.92 15.47
C ALA A 97 -0.08 -1.23 16.73
N VAL A 98 0.52 -0.08 17.04
CA VAL A 98 0.14 0.76 18.17
C VAL A 98 0.09 2.22 17.71
N GLY A 99 -0.62 3.05 18.46
CA GLY A 99 -0.65 4.49 18.21
C GLY A 99 -1.18 4.86 16.83
N ALA A 100 -0.52 5.82 16.17
CA ALA A 100 -0.94 6.34 14.88
C ALA A 100 -0.99 5.24 13.81
N ASN A 101 -0.06 4.29 13.83
CA ASN A 101 -0.05 3.20 12.86
C ASN A 101 -1.31 2.32 12.97
N LYS A 102 -1.78 2.09 14.19
CA LYS A 102 -3.01 1.32 14.39
C LYS A 102 -4.22 2.03 13.81
N PHE A 103 -4.31 3.35 14.00
CA PHE A 103 -5.39 4.14 13.40
C PHE A 103 -5.33 4.11 11.88
N THR A 104 -4.13 4.25 11.30
CA THR A 104 -3.95 4.20 9.84
C THR A 104 -4.44 2.87 9.27
N ILE A 105 -4.06 1.75 9.92
CA ILE A 105 -4.47 0.42 9.48
C ILE A 105 -5.97 0.23 9.67
N GLN A 106 -6.52 0.69 10.77
CA GLN A 106 -7.96 0.57 11.03
C GLN A 106 -8.77 1.35 9.99
N ASP A 107 -8.34 2.56 9.62
CA ASP A 107 -8.99 3.33 8.56
C ASP A 107 -8.97 2.57 7.23
N ALA A 108 -7.84 1.93 6.92
CA ALA A 108 -7.72 1.13 5.70
C ALA A 108 -8.67 -0.07 5.73
N ILE A 109 -8.78 -0.75 6.88
CA ILE A 109 -9.71 -1.87 7.06
C ILE A 109 -11.15 -1.40 6.82
N ASP A 110 -11.53 -0.28 7.42
CA ASP A 110 -12.88 0.26 7.30
C ASP A 110 -13.21 0.59 5.84
N ASP A 111 -12.27 1.22 5.13
CA ASP A 111 -12.44 1.57 3.72
C ASP A 111 -12.56 0.33 2.84
N ILE A 112 -11.75 -0.69 3.07
CA ILE A 112 -11.80 -1.95 2.31
C ILE A 112 -13.12 -2.67 2.58
N ASN A 113 -13.53 -2.76 3.84
CA ASN A 113 -14.79 -3.38 4.20
C ASN A 113 -15.97 -2.68 3.52
N HIS A 114 -15.95 -1.35 3.52
CA HIS A 114 -17.01 -0.57 2.90
C HIS A 114 -17.04 -0.76 1.38
N SER A 115 -15.88 -0.78 0.75
CA SER A 115 -15.78 -0.86 -0.71
C SER A 115 -15.96 -2.27 -1.27
N LEU A 116 -15.43 -3.28 -0.57
CA LEU A 116 -15.36 -4.66 -1.07
C LEU A 116 -16.13 -5.68 -0.22
N ASN A 117 -16.76 -5.26 0.88
CA ASN A 117 -17.53 -6.11 1.78
C ASN A 117 -16.72 -7.29 2.34
N TRP A 118 -15.47 -7.05 2.72
CA TRP A 118 -14.63 -8.13 3.24
C TRP A 118 -14.98 -8.58 4.65
N ASN A 119 -15.48 -7.69 5.50
CA ASN A 119 -15.84 -7.99 6.89
C ASN A 119 -14.64 -8.48 7.73
N ILE A 120 -13.51 -7.81 7.59
CA ILE A 120 -12.31 -8.14 8.36
C ILE A 120 -12.10 -7.23 9.58
#